data_10f6535fbc5dff0d3b967561f5a84666
#
_entry.id   10f6535fbc5dff0d3b967561f5a84666
#
_cell.length_a   1.000
_cell.length_b   1.000
_cell.length_c   1.000
_cell.angle_alpha   90.00
_cell.angle_beta   90.00
_cell.angle_gamma   90.00
#
_symmetry.space_group_name_H-M   'P 1'
#
loop_
_entity.id
_entity.type
_entity.pdbx_description
1 polymer ?
#
loop_
_entity_poly.entity_id
_entity_poly.type
_entity_poly.pdbx_seq_one_letter_code
_entity_poly.pdbx_strand_id
1 'polypeptide(L)' 'MKKILTAIIHKEEDIYVAECDEIGTVSQGYTVKEAVNNLKEATELYLEEISST' A
#
# COMPACT_ATOMS: atom_id res chain seq x y z
N MET A 1 -0.81 -9.57 18.86
CA MET A 1 -0.53 -10.41 17.69
C MET A 1 -0.04 -9.56 16.52
N LYS A 2 1.07 -9.94 15.95
CA LYS A 2 1.65 -9.20 14.83
C LYS A 2 0.95 -9.57 13.52
N LYS A 3 0.50 -8.58 12.81
CA LYS A 3 -0.02 -8.79 11.48
C LYS A 3 1.08 -8.48 10.47
N ILE A 4 1.30 -9.39 9.55
CA ILE A 4 2.26 -9.19 8.49
C ILE A 4 1.50 -8.86 7.21
N LEU A 5 1.81 -7.70 6.65
CA LEU A 5 1.22 -7.27 5.40
C LEU A 5 2.27 -7.36 4.31
N THR A 6 1.90 -7.95 3.20
CA THR A 6 2.81 -8.16 2.07
C THR A 6 2.59 -7.09 1.02
N ALA A 7 3.63 -6.38 0.68
CA ALA A 7 3.58 -5.38 -0.39
C ALA A 7 4.22 -5.97 -1.64
N ILE A 8 3.46 -5.99 -2.71
CA ILE A 8 3.92 -6.44 -4.02
C ILE A 8 4.18 -5.20 -4.85
N ILE A 9 5.39 -5.09 -5.39
CA ILE A 9 5.80 -3.91 -6.14
C ILE A 9 6.18 -4.31 -7.55
N HIS A 10 5.65 -3.59 -8.52
CA HIS A 10 6.07 -3.76 -9.90
C HIS A 10 6.19 -2.41 -10.59
N LYS A 11 7.01 -2.37 -11.60
CA LYS A 11 7.24 -1.16 -12.38
C LYS A 11 6.35 -1.17 -13.62
N GLU A 12 5.66 -0.05 -13.85
CA GLU A 12 4.87 0.13 -15.05
C GLU A 12 5.29 1.43 -15.72
N GLU A 13 5.96 1.31 -16.86
CA GLU A 13 6.51 2.45 -17.60
C GLU A 13 7.39 3.31 -16.70
N ASP A 14 6.92 4.49 -16.32
CA ASP A 14 7.70 5.43 -15.52
C ASP A 14 7.32 5.46 -14.05
N ILE A 15 6.38 4.61 -13.64
CA ILE A 15 5.92 4.61 -12.27
C ILE A 15 6.09 3.23 -11.64
N TYR A 16 6.04 3.22 -10.32
CA TYR A 16 6.02 1.98 -9.55
C TYR A 16 4.65 1.86 -8.91
N VAL A 17 4.11 0.64 -8.95
CA VAL A 17 2.83 0.33 -8.34
C VAL A 17 3.07 -0.59 -7.16
N ALA A 18 2.50 -0.25 -6.01
CA ALA A 18 2.59 -1.06 -4.80
C ALA A 18 1.19 -1.53 -4.43
N GLU A 19 1.07 -2.81 -4.12
CA GLU A 19 -0.20 -3.43 -3.81
C GLU A 19 -0.09 -4.21 -2.51
N CYS A 20 -1.06 -4.04 -1.62
CA CYS A 20 -1.13 -4.84 -0.40
C CYS A 20 -2.00 -6.06 -0.68
N ASP A 21 -1.37 -7.23 -0.72
CA ASP A 21 -2.05 -8.47 -1.11
C ASP A 21 -3.20 -8.84 -0.17
N GLU A 22 -2.99 -8.66 1.12
CA GLU A 22 -3.98 -9.07 2.14
C GLU A 22 -5.23 -8.18 2.17
N ILE A 23 -5.04 -6.89 1.93
CA ILE A 23 -6.12 -5.90 2.04
C ILE A 23 -6.68 -5.51 0.68
N GLY A 24 -5.83 -5.57 -0.34
CA GLY A 24 -6.22 -5.19 -1.69
C GLY A 24 -6.06 -3.70 -1.99
N THR A 25 -5.41 -2.96 -1.08
CA THR A 25 -5.13 -1.55 -1.36
C THR A 25 -4.00 -1.43 -2.37
N VAL A 26 -4.09 -0.42 -3.23
CA VAL A 26 -3.11 -0.19 -4.28
C VAL A 26 -2.72 1.28 -4.29
N SER A 27 -1.44 1.54 -4.50
CA SER A 27 -0.96 2.90 -4.63
C SER A 27 0.18 2.94 -5.64
N GLN A 28 0.62 4.14 -6.00
CA GLN A 28 1.66 4.31 -6.99
C GLN A 28 2.56 5.49 -6.64
N GLY A 29 3.72 5.53 -7.25
CA GLY A 29 4.67 6.61 -7.07
C GLY A 29 5.76 6.55 -8.14
N TYR A 30 6.58 7.58 -8.18
CA TYR A 30 7.68 7.64 -9.15
C TYR A 30 8.90 6.85 -8.71
N THR A 31 8.94 6.46 -7.45
CA THR A 31 10.00 5.61 -6.90
C THR A 31 9.36 4.52 -6.07
N VAL A 32 10.13 3.47 -5.79
CA VAL A 32 9.66 2.38 -4.92
C VAL A 32 9.30 2.94 -3.55
N LYS A 33 10.16 3.78 -2.99
CA LYS A 33 9.93 4.38 -1.68
C LYS A 33 8.63 5.19 -1.65
N GLU A 34 8.39 5.98 -2.68
CA GLU A 34 7.19 6.78 -2.79
C GLU A 34 5.94 5.92 -2.89
N ALA A 35 5.99 4.88 -3.74
CA ALA A 35 4.87 3.96 -3.90
C ALA A 35 4.55 3.25 -2.58
N VAL A 36 5.58 2.80 -1.86
CA VAL A 36 5.41 2.11 -0.58
C VAL A 36 4.86 3.06 0.48
N ASN A 37 5.35 4.29 0.55
CA ASN A 37 4.85 5.27 1.50
C ASN A 37 3.38 5.60 1.23
N ASN A 38 3.03 5.76 -0.04
CA ASN A 38 1.66 6.02 -0.42
C ASN A 38 0.74 4.84 -0.11
N LEU A 39 1.23 3.63 -0.33
CA LEU A 39 0.49 2.42 0.00
C LEU A 39 0.26 2.31 1.50
N LYS A 40 1.28 2.60 2.27
CA LYS A 40 1.21 2.55 3.73
C LYS A 40 0.15 3.52 4.24
N GLU A 41 0.14 4.73 3.72
CA GLU A 41 -0.84 5.73 4.10
C GLU A 41 -2.27 5.29 3.73
N ALA A 42 -2.45 4.79 2.52
CA ALA A 42 -3.75 4.29 2.07
C ALA A 42 -4.23 3.13 2.93
N THR A 43 -3.32 2.23 3.29
CA THR A 43 -3.64 1.07 4.13
C THR A 43 -4.02 1.50 5.54
N GLU A 44 -3.30 2.46 6.10
CA GLU A 44 -3.61 3.00 7.42
C GLU A 44 -4.98 3.66 7.46
N LEU A 45 -5.30 4.44 6.44
CA LEU A 45 -6.62 5.07 6.34
C LEU A 45 -7.73 4.04 6.23
N TYR A 46 -7.51 2.99 5.46
CA TYR A 46 -8.48 1.91 5.32
C TYR A 46 -8.74 1.23 6.66
N LEU A 47 -7.68 0.89 7.38
CA LEU A 47 -7.80 0.23 8.68
C LEU A 47 -8.41 1.14 9.73
N GLU A 48 -8.08 2.42 9.68
CA GLU A 48 -8.63 3.42 10.60
C GLU A 48 -10.14 3.58 10.40
N GLU A 49 -10.59 3.59 9.17
CA GLU A 49 -12.00 3.71 8.85
C GLU A 49 -12.78 2.51 9.37
N ILE A 50 -12.23 1.33 9.28
CA ILE A 50 -12.85 0.11 9.82
C ILE A 50 -12.90 0.17 11.35
N SER A 51 -11.83 0.67 11.99
CA SER A 51 -11.74 0.71 13.45
C SER A 51 -12.60 1.77 14.08
N SER A 52 -12.96 2.79 13.35
CA SER A 52 -13.70 3.92 13.91
C SER A 52 -15.21 3.72 13.96
N THR A 53 -15.68 2.61 13.52
CA THR A 53 -17.12 2.30 13.60
C THR A 53 -17.54 1.61 14.89
#